data_bd77b4fe0cd4b2803e0a6d6c683bb946
#
_entry.id   bd77b4fe0cd4b2803e0a6d6c683bb946
#
_cell.length_a   1.000
_cell.length_b   1.000
_cell.length_c   1.000
_cell.angle_alpha   90.00
_cell.angle_beta   90.00
_cell.angle_gamma   90.00
#
_symmetry.space_group_name_H-M   'P 1'
#
loop_
_entity.id
_entity.type
_entity.pdbx_description
1 polymer ?
#
loop_
_entity_poly.entity_id
_entity_poly.type
_entity_poly.pdbx_seq_one_letter_code
_entity_poly.pdbx_strand_id
1 'polypeptide(L)'
;MADKIKKGDWSAQTTAILLIVAPILVMLFNSLGPVNSANAFDFGFSPDNTAGVIAAVSGNESNAQLFGVLLVISSLLIPLGVSGISRICQDDPGRKWAAFGFMCTVISVSIWAVTNGITAAMADAVSSFGQASAAGAAGAAAAGAAGAAIAIMNGIALGSHQMATMIFMIGNFSLGIGMSTSGAFNSILSRLIALTGLVSTILVLVFPLSSD
;
A
#
# COMPACT_ATOMS: atom_id res chain seq x y z
N MET A 1 1.31 -17.48 -29.86
CA MET A 1 1.41 -16.69 -28.62
C MET A 1 2.74 -16.90 -27.87
N ALA A 2 3.29 -18.12 -27.85
CA ALA A 2 4.56 -18.41 -27.13
C ALA A 2 5.81 -17.80 -27.77
N ASP A 3 5.78 -17.42 -29.05
CA ASP A 3 6.95 -16.94 -29.82
C ASP A 3 7.30 -15.45 -29.59
N LYS A 4 6.46 -14.67 -28.90
CA LYS A 4 6.69 -13.24 -28.66
C LYS A 4 7.52 -12.94 -27.39
N ILE A 5 7.81 -13.94 -26.57
CA ILE A 5 8.62 -13.76 -25.35
C ILE A 5 10.09 -14.00 -25.73
N LYS A 6 10.82 -12.91 -25.97
CA LYS A 6 12.27 -12.98 -26.23
C LYS A 6 13.00 -13.62 -25.04
N LYS A 7 13.99 -14.50 -25.35
CA LYS A 7 14.87 -15.13 -24.37
C LYS A 7 15.51 -14.03 -23.50
N GLY A 8 15.16 -13.98 -22.21
CA GLY A 8 15.61 -12.97 -21.25
C GLY A 8 14.49 -12.11 -20.67
N ASP A 9 13.27 -12.13 -21.23
CA ASP A 9 12.10 -11.48 -20.64
C ASP A 9 11.46 -12.36 -19.57
N TRP A 10 10.90 -11.72 -18.55
CA TRP A 10 10.13 -12.39 -17.52
C TRP A 10 8.99 -13.17 -18.17
N SER A 11 8.91 -14.47 -17.86
CA SER A 11 7.87 -15.31 -18.43
C SER A 11 6.47 -14.83 -17.98
N ALA A 12 5.45 -15.09 -18.80
CA ALA A 12 4.06 -14.87 -18.38
C ALA A 12 3.73 -15.58 -17.06
N GLN A 13 4.38 -16.72 -16.81
CA GLN A 13 4.27 -17.45 -15.55
C GLN A 13 4.86 -16.64 -14.37
N THR A 14 6.05 -16.07 -14.51
CA THR A 14 6.65 -15.22 -13.45
C THR A 14 5.76 -14.00 -13.17
N THR A 15 5.24 -13.36 -14.21
CA THR A 15 4.27 -12.27 -14.09
C THR A 15 3.04 -12.70 -13.30
N ALA A 16 2.43 -13.84 -13.63
CA ALA A 16 1.26 -14.36 -12.94
C ALA A 16 1.54 -14.69 -11.47
N ILE A 17 2.68 -15.32 -11.18
CA ILE A 17 3.09 -15.63 -9.80
C ILE A 17 3.23 -14.35 -8.99
N LEU A 18 3.91 -13.33 -9.50
CA LEU A 18 4.10 -12.06 -8.79
C LEU A 18 2.77 -11.34 -8.54
N LEU A 19 1.85 -11.35 -9.52
CA LEU A 19 0.53 -10.72 -9.37
C LEU A 19 -0.37 -11.43 -8.35
N ILE A 20 -0.10 -12.69 -8.05
CA ILE A 20 -0.82 -13.46 -7.02
C ILE A 20 -0.12 -13.33 -5.66
N VAL A 21 1.19 -13.57 -5.63
CA VAL A 21 1.94 -13.65 -4.37
C VAL A 21 2.09 -12.29 -3.71
N ALA A 22 2.37 -11.23 -4.49
CA ALA A 22 2.61 -9.91 -3.91
C ALA A 22 1.39 -9.35 -3.13
N PRO A 23 0.17 -9.33 -3.67
CA PRO A 23 -1.00 -8.89 -2.90
C PRO A 23 -1.26 -9.75 -1.67
N ILE A 24 -1.08 -11.06 -1.75
CA ILE A 24 -1.26 -11.97 -0.61
C ILE A 24 -0.27 -11.61 0.51
N LEU A 25 1.00 -11.41 0.19
CA LEU A 25 2.01 -11.00 1.17
C LEU A 25 1.70 -9.62 1.77
N VAL A 26 1.29 -8.66 0.95
CA VAL A 26 0.89 -7.32 1.43
C VAL A 26 -0.29 -7.44 2.40
N MET A 27 -1.34 -8.19 2.05
CA MET A 27 -2.50 -8.40 2.94
C MET A 27 -2.09 -9.10 4.23
N LEU A 28 -1.27 -10.15 4.14
CA LEU A 28 -0.80 -10.90 5.31
C LEU A 28 -0.01 -9.99 6.27
N PHE A 29 1.00 -9.29 5.76
CA PHE A 29 1.84 -8.45 6.62
C PHE A 29 1.10 -7.20 7.12
N ASN A 30 0.16 -6.68 6.34
CA ASN A 30 -0.71 -5.60 6.80
C ASN A 30 -1.60 -6.05 7.97
N SER A 31 -2.15 -7.26 7.90
CA SER A 31 -3.03 -7.80 8.95
C SER A 31 -2.27 -8.18 10.22
N LEU A 32 -1.00 -8.57 10.09
CA LEU A 32 -0.16 -8.97 11.22
C LEU A 32 0.60 -7.79 11.86
N GLY A 33 0.73 -6.66 11.14
CA GLY A 33 1.42 -5.48 11.63
C GLY A 33 0.65 -4.75 12.74
N PRO A 34 1.25 -4.52 13.94
CA PRO A 34 0.53 -3.91 15.06
C PRO A 34 -0.09 -2.55 14.75
N VAL A 35 0.61 -1.68 14.04
CA VAL A 35 0.11 -0.33 13.67
C VAL A 35 -1.07 -0.42 12.72
N ASN A 36 -0.97 -1.31 11.73
CA ASN A 36 -2.00 -1.45 10.71
C ASN A 36 -3.23 -2.17 11.24
N SER A 37 -3.05 -3.16 12.14
CA SER A 37 -4.16 -3.86 12.79
C SER A 37 -4.97 -2.93 13.72
N ALA A 38 -4.34 -1.95 14.34
CA ALA A 38 -5.03 -0.94 15.14
C ALA A 38 -5.96 -0.06 14.30
N ASN A 39 -5.66 0.10 13.00
CA ASN A 39 -6.42 0.93 12.07
C ASN A 39 -7.30 0.11 11.10
N ALA A 40 -7.05 -1.20 10.94
CA ALA A 40 -7.64 -2.00 9.85
C ALA A 40 -9.10 -2.42 10.08
N PHE A 41 -9.57 -2.42 11.31
CA PHE A 41 -10.93 -2.88 11.66
C PHE A 41 -11.88 -1.74 12.03
N ASP A 42 -11.36 -0.55 12.29
CA ASP A 42 -12.17 0.65 12.25
C ASP A 42 -12.27 1.09 10.79
N PHE A 43 -13.43 0.92 10.19
CA PHE A 43 -13.74 1.42 8.84
C PHE A 43 -13.68 2.98 8.77
N GLY A 44 -13.37 3.65 9.86
CA GLY A 44 -12.94 5.02 9.97
C GLY A 44 -11.47 5.04 10.38
N PHE A 45 -10.57 5.12 9.40
CA PHE A 45 -9.20 5.53 9.67
C PHE A 45 -9.24 6.92 10.31
N SER A 46 -9.20 6.98 11.63
CA SER A 46 -9.15 8.26 12.32
C SER A 46 -7.70 8.70 12.50
N PRO A 47 -7.31 9.87 11.97
CA PRO A 47 -6.02 10.47 12.27
C PRO A 47 -5.80 10.65 13.79
N ASP A 48 -6.90 10.72 14.54
CA ASP A 48 -6.91 10.97 15.99
C ASP A 48 -6.72 9.69 16.83
N ASN A 49 -6.64 8.50 16.21
CA ASN A 49 -6.45 7.24 16.92
C ASN A 49 -5.00 7.03 17.43
N THR A 50 -4.36 8.09 17.89
CA THR A 50 -3.00 8.04 18.46
C THR A 50 -2.91 7.10 19.66
N ALA A 51 -3.94 7.11 20.52
CA ALA A 51 -4.00 6.24 21.69
C ALA A 51 -4.07 4.76 21.31
N GLY A 52 -4.85 4.41 20.28
CA GLY A 52 -4.94 3.05 19.74
C GLY A 52 -3.61 2.58 19.14
N VAL A 53 -2.91 3.44 18.40
CA VAL A 53 -1.57 3.14 17.86
C VAL A 53 -0.57 2.90 19.00
N ILE A 54 -0.52 3.76 20.01
CA ILE A 54 0.35 3.59 21.18
C ILE A 54 0.05 2.25 21.85
N ALA A 55 -1.22 1.95 22.11
CA ALA A 55 -1.62 0.72 22.78
C ALA A 55 -1.25 -0.54 21.98
N ALA A 56 -1.42 -0.51 20.65
CA ALA A 56 -1.13 -1.65 19.76
C ALA A 56 0.38 -1.91 19.62
N VAL A 57 1.18 -0.84 19.63
CA VAL A 57 2.63 -0.93 19.41
C VAL A 57 3.40 -1.15 20.72
N SER A 58 2.89 -0.66 21.85
CA SER A 58 3.56 -0.81 23.16
C SER A 58 3.82 -2.29 23.49
N GLY A 59 5.09 -2.64 23.72
CA GLY A 59 5.56 -4.02 23.94
C GLY A 59 5.65 -4.87 22.67
N ASN A 60 5.37 -4.30 21.49
CA ASN A 60 5.47 -4.97 20.18
C ASN A 60 6.29 -4.17 19.18
N GLU A 61 7.17 -3.28 19.63
CA GLU A 61 7.92 -2.34 18.79
C GLU A 61 8.75 -3.04 17.71
N SER A 62 9.45 -4.13 18.08
CA SER A 62 10.23 -4.92 17.13
C SER A 62 9.37 -5.57 16.05
N ASN A 63 8.17 -6.02 16.39
CA ASN A 63 7.23 -6.57 15.41
C ASN A 63 6.70 -5.47 14.48
N ALA A 64 6.41 -4.28 15.01
CA ALA A 64 5.96 -3.15 14.21
C ALA A 64 7.02 -2.75 13.16
N GLN A 65 8.29 -2.70 13.54
CA GLN A 65 9.40 -2.46 12.63
C GLN A 65 9.55 -3.57 11.58
N LEU A 66 9.54 -4.83 12.02
CA LEU A 66 9.67 -5.99 11.12
C LEU A 66 8.57 -6.00 10.06
N PHE A 67 7.31 -5.88 10.48
CA PHE A 67 6.18 -5.88 9.54
C PHE A 67 6.16 -4.66 8.64
N GLY A 68 6.61 -3.50 9.11
CA GLY A 68 6.82 -2.32 8.25
C GLY A 68 7.81 -2.60 7.12
N VAL A 69 8.96 -3.21 7.41
CA VAL A 69 9.96 -3.60 6.40
C VAL A 69 9.42 -4.67 5.45
N LEU A 70 8.74 -5.71 5.96
CA LEU A 70 8.15 -6.77 5.14
C LEU A 70 7.07 -6.22 4.20
N LEU A 71 6.29 -5.23 4.63
CA LEU A 71 5.32 -4.53 3.79
C LEU A 71 6.00 -3.77 2.65
N VAL A 72 7.11 -3.08 2.92
CA VAL A 72 7.88 -2.41 1.86
C VAL A 72 8.35 -3.43 0.82
N ILE A 73 8.99 -4.51 1.27
CA ILE A 73 9.53 -5.56 0.36
C ILE A 73 8.40 -6.19 -0.47
N SER A 74 7.29 -6.58 0.17
CA SER A 74 6.17 -7.22 -0.54
C SER A 74 5.50 -6.27 -1.53
N SER A 75 5.37 -4.98 -1.18
CA SER A 75 4.79 -3.97 -2.06
C SER A 75 5.63 -3.76 -3.33
N LEU A 76 6.96 -3.83 -3.24
CA LEU A 76 7.86 -3.71 -4.39
C LEU A 76 7.70 -4.85 -5.42
N LEU A 77 7.12 -5.99 -5.03
CA LEU A 77 6.82 -7.08 -5.96
C LEU A 77 5.64 -6.75 -6.90
N ILE A 78 4.74 -5.85 -6.50
CA ILE A 78 3.56 -5.46 -7.30
C ILE A 78 3.96 -4.82 -8.64
N PRO A 79 4.79 -3.75 -8.67
CA PRO A 79 5.24 -3.15 -9.92
C PRO A 79 5.97 -4.13 -10.84
N LEU A 80 6.72 -5.07 -10.26
CA LEU A 80 7.38 -6.11 -11.02
C LEU A 80 6.37 -6.97 -11.79
N GLY A 81 5.30 -7.44 -11.12
CA GLY A 81 4.21 -8.17 -11.77
C GLY A 81 3.49 -7.32 -12.83
N VAL A 82 3.14 -6.07 -12.51
CA VAL A 82 2.45 -5.16 -13.44
C VAL A 82 3.31 -4.79 -14.64
N SER A 83 4.64 -4.72 -14.49
CA SER A 83 5.56 -4.51 -15.62
C SER A 83 5.43 -5.60 -16.67
N GLY A 84 5.18 -6.85 -16.27
CA GLY A 84 4.92 -7.96 -17.18
C GLY A 84 3.65 -7.76 -18.01
N ILE A 85 2.57 -7.26 -17.39
CA ILE A 85 1.34 -6.90 -18.14
C ILE A 85 1.64 -5.82 -19.17
N SER A 86 2.35 -4.75 -18.78
CA SER A 86 2.70 -3.64 -19.67
C SER A 86 3.51 -4.11 -20.88
N ARG A 87 4.44 -5.07 -20.68
CA ARG A 87 5.23 -5.68 -21.76
C ARG A 87 4.37 -6.53 -22.71
N ILE A 88 3.45 -7.34 -22.17
CA ILE A 88 2.54 -8.15 -22.99
C ILE A 88 1.68 -7.25 -23.90
N CYS A 89 1.26 -6.08 -23.40
CA CYS A 89 0.48 -5.10 -24.15
C CYS A 89 1.32 -4.20 -25.10
N GLN A 90 2.65 -4.38 -25.17
CA GLN A 90 3.55 -3.40 -25.80
C GLN A 90 3.27 -3.16 -27.28
N ASP A 91 2.86 -4.20 -28.02
CA ASP A 91 2.60 -4.14 -29.46
C ASP A 91 1.11 -4.00 -29.80
N ASP A 92 0.25 -3.84 -28.79
CA ASP A 92 -1.19 -3.87 -28.91
C ASP A 92 -1.82 -2.46 -28.78
N PRO A 93 -3.07 -2.24 -29.20
CA PRO A 93 -3.78 -0.98 -29.03
C PRO A 93 -3.87 -0.53 -27.56
N GLY A 94 -3.82 -1.47 -26.62
CA GLY A 94 -3.85 -1.22 -25.17
C GLY A 94 -2.57 -0.67 -24.57
N ARG A 95 -1.48 -0.55 -25.33
CA ARG A 95 -0.14 -0.17 -24.85
C ARG A 95 -0.14 1.08 -23.96
N LYS A 96 -0.78 2.17 -24.42
CA LYS A 96 -0.77 3.45 -23.68
C LYS A 96 -1.46 3.33 -22.33
N TRP A 97 -2.58 2.63 -22.29
CA TRP A 97 -3.32 2.38 -21.07
C TRP A 97 -2.55 1.49 -20.08
N ALA A 98 -1.95 0.40 -20.58
CA ALA A 98 -1.13 -0.48 -19.75
C ALA A 98 0.12 0.23 -19.20
N ALA A 99 0.79 1.06 -20.01
CA ALA A 99 1.93 1.86 -19.58
C ALA A 99 1.54 2.90 -18.51
N PHE A 100 0.42 3.60 -18.69
CA PHE A 100 -0.07 4.55 -17.70
C PHE A 100 -0.45 3.85 -16.39
N GLY A 101 -1.13 2.70 -16.46
CA GLY A 101 -1.45 1.89 -15.30
C GLY A 101 -0.21 1.41 -14.55
N PHE A 102 0.84 1.00 -15.27
CA PHE A 102 2.13 0.66 -14.68
C PHE A 102 2.77 1.87 -13.96
N MET A 103 2.78 3.05 -14.59
CA MET A 103 3.28 4.27 -13.95
C MET A 103 2.53 4.59 -12.65
N CYS A 104 1.20 4.54 -12.67
CA CYS A 104 0.38 4.74 -11.47
C CYS A 104 0.76 3.74 -10.38
N THR A 105 0.97 2.47 -10.74
CA THR A 105 1.39 1.44 -9.78
C THR A 105 2.75 1.76 -9.16
N VAL A 106 3.73 2.18 -9.95
CA VAL A 106 5.06 2.56 -9.45
C VAL A 106 4.96 3.74 -8.48
N ILE A 107 4.21 4.79 -8.85
CA ILE A 107 4.02 5.97 -7.99
C ILE A 107 3.34 5.56 -6.68
N SER A 108 2.26 4.80 -6.72
CA SER A 108 1.53 4.35 -5.54
C SER A 108 2.39 3.54 -4.60
N VAL A 109 3.12 2.57 -5.13
CA VAL A 109 4.01 1.71 -4.32
C VAL A 109 5.16 2.52 -3.72
N SER A 110 5.68 3.52 -4.42
CA SER A 110 6.70 4.43 -3.87
C SER A 110 6.15 5.22 -2.67
N ILE A 111 4.92 5.72 -2.75
CA ILE A 111 4.26 6.40 -1.64
C ILE A 111 4.00 5.42 -0.49
N TRP A 112 3.50 4.21 -0.76
CA TRP A 112 3.31 3.18 0.27
C TRP A 112 4.61 2.77 0.95
N ALA A 113 5.72 2.69 0.22
CA ALA A 113 7.02 2.40 0.82
C ALA A 113 7.44 3.47 1.83
N VAL A 114 7.24 4.75 1.51
CA VAL A 114 7.47 5.87 2.44
C VAL A 114 6.52 5.78 3.63
N THR A 115 5.24 5.54 3.40
CA THR A 115 4.22 5.40 4.45
C THR A 115 4.57 4.27 5.42
N ASN A 116 4.95 3.10 4.90
CA ASN A 116 5.36 1.96 5.73
C ASN A 116 6.66 2.24 6.49
N GLY A 117 7.57 3.03 5.92
CA GLY A 117 8.75 3.53 6.63
C GLY A 117 8.40 4.45 7.80
N ILE A 118 7.43 5.35 7.63
CA ILE A 118 6.90 6.19 8.71
C ILE A 118 6.25 5.32 9.79
N THR A 119 5.47 4.32 9.40
CA THR A 119 4.85 3.36 10.31
C THR A 119 5.89 2.60 11.14
N ALA A 120 6.98 2.17 10.53
CA ALA A 120 8.08 1.55 11.25
C ALA A 120 8.77 2.52 12.24
N ALA A 121 8.95 3.79 11.85
CA ALA A 121 9.52 4.83 12.72
C ALA A 121 8.60 5.19 13.91
N MET A 122 7.29 5.02 13.78
CA MET A 122 6.36 5.19 14.91
C MET A 122 6.66 4.26 16.08
N ALA A 123 7.22 3.08 15.83
CA ALA A 123 7.61 2.16 16.89
C ALA A 123 8.66 2.76 17.84
N ASP A 124 9.65 3.48 17.31
CA ASP A 124 10.66 4.17 18.13
C ASP A 124 10.05 5.34 18.92
N ALA A 125 9.11 6.06 18.31
CA ALA A 125 8.39 7.13 18.99
C ALA A 125 7.51 6.60 20.14
N VAL A 126 6.85 5.44 19.98
CA VAL A 126 6.07 4.77 21.03
C VAL A 126 6.97 4.30 22.16
N SER A 127 8.14 3.71 21.86
CA SER A 127 9.13 3.34 22.87
C SER A 127 9.60 4.56 23.68
N SER A 128 9.90 5.66 23.00
CA SER A 128 10.28 6.92 23.64
C SER A 128 9.18 7.50 24.52
N PHE A 129 7.92 7.43 24.06
CA PHE A 129 6.74 7.83 24.84
C PHE A 129 6.61 7.00 26.12
N GLY A 130 6.77 5.68 26.03
CA GLY A 130 6.70 4.77 27.17
C GLY A 130 7.78 5.06 28.22
N GLN A 131 9.03 5.26 27.81
CA GLN A 131 10.14 5.60 28.70
C GLN A 131 9.93 6.95 29.39
N ALA A 132 9.48 7.98 28.65
CA ALA A 132 9.22 9.30 29.19
C ALA A 132 8.04 9.28 30.17
N SER A 133 6.99 8.52 29.87
CA SER A 133 5.84 8.34 30.74
C SER A 133 6.21 7.63 32.06
N ALA A 134 7.09 6.65 32.02
CA ALA A 134 7.59 5.95 33.19
C ALA A 134 8.40 6.85 34.14
N ALA A 135 9.00 7.93 33.63
CA ALA A 135 9.75 8.92 34.40
C ALA A 135 8.81 9.90 35.20
N GLY A 136 7.51 9.77 35.07
CA GLY A 136 6.52 10.55 35.77
C GLY A 136 6.64 12.05 35.47
N ALA A 137 6.59 12.90 36.50
CA ALA A 137 6.59 14.35 36.32
C ALA A 137 7.86 14.86 35.61
N ALA A 138 9.00 14.20 35.82
CA ALA A 138 10.27 14.58 35.15
C ALA A 138 10.24 14.28 33.65
N GLY A 139 9.46 13.30 33.20
CA GLY A 139 9.34 12.92 31.80
C GLY A 139 8.13 13.55 31.07
N ALA A 140 7.25 14.28 31.75
CA ALA A 140 5.97 14.73 31.18
C ALA A 140 6.13 15.54 29.89
N ALA A 141 7.10 16.45 29.81
CA ALA A 141 7.34 17.22 28.59
C ALA A 141 7.82 16.35 27.42
N ALA A 142 8.70 15.37 27.70
CA ALA A 142 9.18 14.43 26.67
C ALA A 142 8.07 13.48 26.19
N ALA A 143 7.22 12.99 27.12
CA ALA A 143 6.06 12.19 26.76
C ALA A 143 5.09 12.99 25.88
N GLY A 144 4.82 14.25 26.20
CA GLY A 144 4.00 15.14 25.36
C GLY A 144 4.56 15.32 23.96
N ALA A 145 5.86 15.54 23.83
CA ALA A 145 6.52 15.67 22.54
C ALA A 145 6.46 14.38 21.73
N ALA A 146 6.72 13.22 22.35
CA ALA A 146 6.64 11.92 21.69
C ALA A 146 5.21 11.58 21.23
N GLY A 147 4.20 11.86 22.06
CA GLY A 147 2.80 11.72 21.70
C GLY A 147 2.40 12.56 20.51
N ALA A 148 2.83 13.83 20.47
CA ALA A 148 2.60 14.72 19.33
C ALA A 148 3.28 14.21 18.07
N ALA A 149 4.51 13.68 18.16
CA ALA A 149 5.20 13.11 17.03
C ALA A 149 4.45 11.90 16.48
N ILE A 150 3.93 11.01 17.33
CA ILE A 150 3.14 9.85 16.91
C ILE A 150 1.88 10.32 16.18
N ALA A 151 1.16 11.31 16.69
CA ALA A 151 -0.04 11.84 16.06
C ALA A 151 0.25 12.39 14.65
N ILE A 152 1.31 13.18 14.50
CA ILE A 152 1.72 13.73 13.21
C ILE A 152 2.09 12.62 12.23
N MET A 153 2.91 11.65 12.66
CA MET A 153 3.30 10.52 11.82
C MET A 153 2.11 9.68 11.38
N ASN A 154 1.16 9.41 12.29
CA ASN A 154 -0.06 8.69 11.97
C ASN A 154 -0.91 9.44 10.93
N GLY A 155 -1.12 10.73 11.10
CA GLY A 155 -1.86 11.58 10.13
C GLY A 155 -1.20 11.59 8.75
N ILE A 156 0.13 11.75 8.68
CA ILE A 156 0.88 11.70 7.41
C ILE A 156 0.76 10.31 6.77
N ALA A 157 0.92 9.24 7.55
CA ALA A 157 0.83 7.88 7.06
C ALA A 157 -0.55 7.59 6.45
N LEU A 158 -1.63 7.95 7.14
CA LEU A 158 -3.00 7.74 6.68
C LEU A 158 -3.31 8.55 5.41
N GLY A 159 -3.00 9.84 5.39
CA GLY A 159 -3.22 10.69 4.22
C GLY A 159 -2.43 10.23 2.99
N SER A 160 -1.16 9.85 3.19
CA SER A 160 -0.32 9.29 2.13
C SER A 160 -0.84 7.95 1.63
N HIS A 161 -1.33 7.08 2.52
CA HIS A 161 -1.93 5.79 2.17
C HIS A 161 -3.17 5.97 1.30
N GLN A 162 -4.07 6.90 1.66
CA GLN A 162 -5.27 7.20 0.88
C GLN A 162 -4.91 7.68 -0.52
N MET A 163 -3.97 8.63 -0.63
CA MET A 163 -3.51 9.15 -1.92
C MET A 163 -2.91 8.04 -2.80
N ALA A 164 -2.04 7.20 -2.22
CA ALA A 164 -1.44 6.08 -2.92
C ALA A 164 -2.49 5.08 -3.40
N THR A 165 -3.48 4.76 -2.55
CA THR A 165 -4.59 3.87 -2.90
C THR A 165 -5.40 4.43 -4.07
N MET A 166 -5.74 5.71 -4.05
CA MET A 166 -6.45 6.36 -5.16
C MET A 166 -5.68 6.25 -6.48
N ILE A 167 -4.38 6.58 -6.48
CA ILE A 167 -3.52 6.47 -7.67
C ILE A 167 -3.44 5.01 -8.14
N PHE A 168 -3.33 4.05 -7.22
CA PHE A 168 -3.31 2.62 -7.53
C PHE A 168 -4.60 2.16 -8.21
N MET A 169 -5.76 2.62 -7.74
CA MET A 169 -7.06 2.26 -8.32
C MET A 169 -7.25 2.87 -9.71
N ILE A 170 -6.80 4.11 -9.94
CA ILE A 170 -6.73 4.71 -11.27
C ILE A 170 -5.80 3.87 -12.19
N GLY A 171 -4.68 3.40 -11.64
CA GLY A 171 -3.77 2.49 -12.33
C GLY A 171 -4.45 1.18 -12.74
N ASN A 172 -5.20 0.54 -11.84
CA ASN A 172 -5.93 -0.69 -12.10
C ASN A 172 -7.04 -0.51 -13.16
N PHE A 173 -7.76 0.62 -13.11
CA PHE A 173 -8.70 0.98 -14.17
C PHE A 173 -8.02 1.02 -15.54
N SER A 174 -6.90 1.72 -15.63
CA SER A 174 -6.12 1.84 -16.87
C SER A 174 -5.54 0.51 -17.34
N LEU A 175 -4.99 -0.29 -16.43
CA LEU A 175 -4.49 -1.64 -16.74
C LEU A 175 -5.60 -2.52 -17.30
N GLY A 176 -6.78 -2.51 -16.67
CA GLY A 176 -7.94 -3.29 -17.12
C GLY A 176 -8.39 -2.90 -18.53
N ILE A 177 -8.39 -1.60 -18.87
CA ILE A 177 -8.65 -1.13 -20.25
C ILE A 177 -7.55 -1.64 -21.19
N GLY A 178 -6.27 -1.46 -20.84
CA GLY A 178 -5.14 -1.91 -21.63
C GLY A 178 -5.20 -3.40 -21.93
N MET A 179 -5.46 -4.21 -20.93
CA MET A 179 -5.61 -5.67 -21.04
C MET A 179 -6.82 -6.06 -21.90
N SER A 180 -7.95 -5.37 -21.76
CA SER A 180 -9.18 -5.69 -22.50
C SER A 180 -9.08 -5.41 -23.98
N THR A 181 -8.20 -4.48 -24.37
CA THR A 181 -7.98 -4.06 -25.77
C THR A 181 -6.80 -4.77 -26.42
N SER A 182 -5.96 -5.46 -25.65
CA SER A 182 -4.75 -6.12 -26.19
C SER A 182 -5.02 -7.47 -26.87
N GLY A 183 -6.18 -8.09 -26.64
CA GLY A 183 -6.50 -9.43 -27.14
C GLY A 183 -5.65 -10.56 -26.52
N ALA A 184 -4.66 -10.24 -25.70
CA ALA A 184 -3.80 -11.22 -25.03
C ALA A 184 -4.43 -11.77 -23.74
N PHE A 185 -5.40 -11.07 -23.18
CA PHE A 185 -6.07 -11.38 -21.91
C PHE A 185 -7.54 -11.69 -22.12
N ASN A 186 -8.14 -12.38 -21.15
CA ASN A 186 -9.58 -12.57 -21.14
C ASN A 186 -10.28 -11.22 -20.96
N SER A 187 -11.09 -10.83 -21.96
CA SER A 187 -11.71 -9.50 -21.99
C SER A 187 -12.71 -9.27 -20.86
N ILE A 188 -13.40 -10.32 -20.38
CA ILE A 188 -14.34 -10.20 -19.26
C ILE A 188 -13.58 -9.90 -17.97
N LEU A 189 -12.54 -10.68 -17.66
CA LEU A 189 -11.70 -10.46 -16.47
C LEU A 189 -11.01 -9.09 -16.51
N SER A 190 -10.52 -8.68 -17.68
CA SER A 190 -9.88 -7.38 -17.84
C SER A 190 -10.85 -6.21 -17.60
N ARG A 191 -12.09 -6.32 -18.08
CA ARG A 191 -13.16 -5.34 -17.83
C ARG A 191 -13.58 -5.32 -16.36
N LEU A 192 -13.59 -6.47 -15.69
CA LEU A 192 -13.84 -6.51 -14.24
C LEU A 192 -12.74 -5.79 -13.45
N ILE A 193 -11.47 -5.95 -13.83
CA ILE A 193 -10.36 -5.20 -13.23
C ILE A 193 -10.55 -3.69 -13.46
N ALA A 194 -10.90 -3.26 -14.67
CA ALA A 194 -11.19 -1.86 -14.94
C ALA A 194 -12.37 -1.34 -14.11
N LEU A 195 -13.47 -2.08 -14.06
CA LEU A 195 -14.65 -1.69 -13.27
C LEU A 195 -14.32 -1.58 -11.79
N THR A 196 -13.61 -2.55 -11.23
CA THR A 196 -13.16 -2.52 -9.83
C THR A 196 -12.29 -1.30 -9.56
N GLY A 197 -11.32 -1.00 -10.44
CA GLY A 197 -10.47 0.19 -10.31
C GLY A 197 -11.29 1.49 -10.33
N LEU A 198 -12.27 1.61 -11.24
CA LEU A 198 -13.13 2.78 -11.34
C LEU A 198 -14.02 2.94 -10.08
N VAL A 199 -14.72 1.88 -9.68
CA VAL A 199 -15.60 1.90 -8.51
C VAL A 199 -14.80 2.23 -7.25
N SER A 200 -13.65 1.59 -7.04
CA SER A 200 -12.81 1.87 -5.87
C SER A 200 -12.27 3.30 -5.89
N THR A 201 -11.93 3.87 -7.06
CA THR A 201 -11.52 5.29 -7.16
C THR A 201 -12.66 6.20 -6.71
N ILE A 202 -13.89 5.93 -7.17
CA ILE A 202 -15.07 6.73 -6.77
C ILE A 202 -15.32 6.59 -5.26
N LEU A 203 -15.23 5.37 -4.71
CA LEU A 203 -15.42 5.15 -3.28
C LEU A 203 -14.40 5.92 -2.43
N VAL A 204 -13.13 5.91 -2.80
CA VAL A 204 -12.08 6.67 -2.08
C VAL A 204 -12.31 8.18 -2.17
N LEU A 205 -12.91 8.67 -3.25
CA LEU A 205 -13.23 10.11 -3.40
C LEU A 205 -14.48 10.52 -2.62
N VAL A 206 -15.50 9.64 -2.57
CA VAL A 206 -16.79 9.94 -1.94
C VAL A 206 -16.75 9.71 -0.43
N PHE A 207 -15.97 8.72 0.01
CA PHE A 207 -15.74 8.40 1.42
C PHE A 207 -14.27 8.69 1.77
N PRO A 208 -13.86 9.97 1.78
CA PRO A 208 -12.55 10.32 2.30
C PRO A 208 -12.46 9.86 3.75
N LEU A 209 -11.24 9.68 4.24
CA LEU A 209 -11.01 9.41 5.66
C LEU A 209 -11.77 10.46 6.48
N SER A 210 -12.93 10.09 7.00
CA SER A 210 -13.72 11.02 7.80
C SER A 210 -13.11 11.10 9.19
N SER A 211 -13.01 12.30 9.68
CA SER A 211 -12.59 12.61 11.05
C SER A 211 -13.78 12.62 12.02
N ASP A 212 -14.92 12.05 11.63
CA ASP A 212 -16.14 12.04 12.46
C ASP A 212 -16.31 10.74 13.21
#